data_b7a7215390c53e214ae59458ab632c89
#
_entry.id   b7a7215390c53e214ae59458ab632c89
#
_cell.length_a   1.000
_cell.length_b   1.000
_cell.length_c   1.000
_cell.angle_alpha   90.00
_cell.angle_beta   90.00
_cell.angle_gamma   90.00
#
_symmetry.space_group_name_H-M   'P 1'
#
loop_
_entity.id
_entity.type
_entity.pdbx_description
1 polymer ?
#
loop_
_entity_poly.entity_id
_entity_poly.type
_entity_poly.pdbx_seq_one_letter_code
_entity_poly.pdbx_strand_id
1 'polypeptide(L)'
;MKLSTSTGDLLKYASSLGDAVRLFKNTPFRYINLEQDTAPYFLCQSDAPWRQQLEDWAKAAEDAGVTYVFSHAPCMNAFSGDQTDYDVTVRAIRRSIESCGVLSIPRIVVHASFSPDFTPRQFTEQNRRFYGDLLETAEKHGVELLAENMTDANTFVPLATGQELREFVDAVGHPLLGACWDIAHANLSTKAKAHGQYRCIRDVGDKLMGLHIADNFGDGAHHHSWPFAGIINFDEVMQALLDVGYEGYFNFEASYTLLHHENLPYRRQPWVHEGKTVTRLLDPSLELKQKAVALLYDTGKYVLETYNCFEE
;
A
#
# COMPACT_ATOMS: atom_id res chain seq x y z
N MET A 1 -14.07 11.50 -4.96
CA MET A 1 -12.94 10.53 -4.87
C MET A 1 -12.93 9.61 -6.08
N LYS A 2 -11.75 9.26 -6.60
CA LYS A 2 -11.55 8.30 -7.69
C LYS A 2 -11.08 6.95 -7.15
N LEU A 3 -11.37 5.87 -7.88
CA LEU A 3 -10.94 4.53 -7.50
C LEU A 3 -9.56 4.21 -8.07
N SER A 4 -8.70 3.67 -7.24
CA SER A 4 -7.43 3.07 -7.66
C SER A 4 -7.21 1.72 -6.96
N THR A 5 -6.32 0.91 -7.51
CA THR A 5 -5.94 -0.37 -6.90
C THR A 5 -4.46 -0.67 -7.12
N SER A 6 -3.94 -1.64 -6.39
CA SER A 6 -2.55 -2.05 -6.42
C SER A 6 -2.22 -2.96 -7.60
N THR A 7 -1.03 -2.81 -8.17
CA THR A 7 -0.45 -3.79 -9.12
C THR A 7 -0.32 -5.18 -8.53
N GLY A 8 -0.29 -5.30 -7.20
CA GLY A 8 -0.30 -6.56 -6.45
C GLY A 8 -1.48 -7.47 -6.80
N ASP A 9 -2.63 -6.90 -7.23
CA ASP A 9 -3.80 -7.66 -7.64
C ASP A 9 -3.51 -8.68 -8.75
N LEU A 10 -2.66 -8.34 -9.70
CA LEU A 10 -2.40 -9.16 -10.90
C LEU A 10 -0.95 -9.65 -11.01
N LEU A 11 -0.09 -9.26 -10.07
CA LEU A 11 1.35 -9.57 -10.13
C LEU A 11 1.65 -11.08 -10.21
N LYS A 12 0.88 -11.92 -9.51
CA LYS A 12 1.07 -13.38 -9.50
C LYS A 12 0.76 -14.05 -10.85
N TYR A 13 0.10 -13.34 -11.75
CA TYR A 13 -0.22 -13.81 -13.11
C TYR A 13 0.73 -13.26 -14.18
N ALA A 14 1.75 -12.54 -13.76
CA ALA A 14 2.70 -11.85 -14.63
C ALA A 14 4.13 -12.32 -14.39
N SER A 15 4.99 -12.17 -15.39
CA SER A 15 6.42 -12.48 -15.30
C SER A 15 7.25 -11.29 -14.81
N SER A 16 6.69 -10.09 -14.85
CA SER A 16 7.29 -8.83 -14.41
C SER A 16 6.23 -7.87 -13.91
N LEU A 17 6.66 -6.80 -13.23
CA LEU A 17 5.75 -5.74 -12.80
C LEU A 17 5.11 -5.02 -14.01
N GLY A 18 5.87 -4.78 -15.09
CA GLY A 18 5.34 -4.23 -16.32
C GLY A 18 4.27 -5.12 -16.97
N ASP A 19 4.49 -6.44 -16.96
CA ASP A 19 3.46 -7.38 -17.45
C ASP A 19 2.21 -7.36 -16.57
N ALA A 20 2.35 -7.25 -15.24
CA ALA A 20 1.22 -7.11 -14.33
C ALA A 20 0.40 -5.86 -14.64
N VAL A 21 1.06 -4.73 -14.91
CA VAL A 21 0.40 -3.48 -15.32
C VAL A 21 -0.39 -3.68 -16.62
N ARG A 22 0.19 -4.34 -17.64
CA ARG A 22 -0.52 -4.62 -18.92
C ARG A 22 -1.81 -5.41 -18.75
N LEU A 23 -1.90 -6.28 -17.72
CA LEU A 23 -3.11 -7.05 -17.44
C LEU A 23 -4.31 -6.18 -17.00
N PHE A 24 -4.07 -4.96 -16.51
CA PHE A 24 -5.15 -4.03 -16.14
C PHE A 24 -5.98 -3.54 -17.33
N LYS A 25 -5.47 -3.67 -18.56
CA LYS A 25 -6.24 -3.37 -19.78
C LYS A 25 -7.62 -4.02 -19.80
N ASN A 26 -7.76 -5.19 -19.20
CA ASN A 26 -9.00 -5.96 -19.13
C ASN A 26 -9.79 -5.75 -17.84
N THR A 27 -9.52 -4.66 -17.12
CA THR A 27 -10.24 -4.27 -15.90
C THR A 27 -10.83 -2.88 -16.04
N PRO A 28 -11.79 -2.48 -15.20
CA PRO A 28 -12.34 -1.12 -15.22
C PRO A 28 -11.42 -0.07 -14.60
N PHE A 29 -10.38 -0.47 -13.86
CA PHE A 29 -9.47 0.49 -13.23
C PHE A 29 -8.68 1.29 -14.27
N ARG A 30 -8.61 2.60 -14.06
CA ARG A 30 -7.81 3.56 -14.85
C ARG A 30 -6.68 4.18 -14.03
N TYR A 31 -6.78 4.09 -12.71
CA TYR A 31 -5.78 4.58 -11.77
C TYR A 31 -5.24 3.41 -10.97
N ILE A 32 -3.92 3.32 -10.87
CA ILE A 32 -3.28 2.22 -10.16
C ILE A 32 -2.13 2.70 -9.27
N ASN A 33 -1.91 1.94 -8.20
CA ASN A 33 -0.76 2.04 -7.31
C ASN A 33 0.34 1.09 -7.82
N LEU A 34 1.54 1.63 -8.07
CA LEU A 34 2.71 0.86 -8.49
C LEU A 34 3.43 0.29 -7.27
N GLU A 35 3.27 -1.01 -7.03
CA GLU A 35 3.95 -1.73 -5.95
C GLU A 35 5.42 -1.97 -6.27
N GLN A 36 6.31 -1.08 -5.85
CA GLN A 36 7.75 -1.26 -6.01
C GLN A 36 8.34 -2.23 -4.97
N ASP A 37 7.58 -2.58 -3.93
CA ASP A 37 7.98 -3.53 -2.90
C ASP A 37 8.35 -4.89 -3.46
N THR A 38 7.74 -5.29 -4.56
CA THR A 38 7.99 -6.56 -5.23
C THR A 38 9.29 -6.63 -6.02
N ALA A 39 10.02 -5.51 -6.12
CA ALA A 39 11.28 -5.41 -6.86
C ALA A 39 12.47 -4.87 -6.04
N PRO A 40 12.63 -5.19 -4.73
CA PRO A 40 13.63 -4.55 -3.88
C PRO A 40 15.07 -4.77 -4.36
N TYR A 41 15.38 -5.93 -4.91
CA TYR A 41 16.72 -6.23 -5.44
C TYR A 41 17.05 -5.41 -6.68
N PHE A 42 16.04 -5.18 -7.54
CA PHE A 42 16.20 -4.37 -8.74
C PHE A 42 16.57 -2.91 -8.38
N LEU A 43 15.96 -2.35 -7.35
CA LEU A 43 16.20 -0.98 -6.91
C LEU A 43 17.63 -0.74 -6.39
N CYS A 44 18.34 -1.82 -6.04
CA CYS A 44 19.74 -1.77 -5.63
C CYS A 44 20.75 -2.00 -6.78
N GLN A 45 20.27 -2.22 -8.01
CA GLN A 45 21.12 -2.48 -9.18
C GLN A 45 21.73 -1.19 -9.78
N SER A 46 22.59 -1.39 -10.78
CA SER A 46 23.18 -0.28 -11.54
C SER A 46 22.13 0.49 -12.35
N ASP A 47 22.47 1.72 -12.77
CA ASP A 47 21.55 2.65 -13.42
C ASP A 47 20.95 2.16 -14.74
N ALA A 48 21.72 1.43 -15.56
CA ALA A 48 21.23 1.04 -16.88
C ALA A 48 20.04 0.05 -16.84
N PRO A 49 20.09 -1.07 -16.10
CA PRO A 49 18.95 -1.97 -15.95
C PRO A 49 17.74 -1.28 -15.32
N TRP A 50 17.97 -0.40 -14.35
CA TRP A 50 16.90 0.35 -13.70
C TRP A 50 16.19 1.29 -14.68
N ARG A 51 16.91 2.07 -15.50
CA ARG A 51 16.30 2.95 -16.51
C ARG A 51 15.48 2.18 -17.53
N GLN A 52 16.01 1.05 -18.02
CA GLN A 52 15.28 0.18 -18.93
C GLN A 52 13.97 -0.33 -18.31
N GLN A 53 13.98 -0.63 -17.02
CA GLN A 53 12.77 -1.05 -16.30
C GLN A 53 11.75 0.08 -16.20
N LEU A 54 12.18 1.33 -15.97
CA LEU A 54 11.28 2.48 -15.94
C LEU A 54 10.62 2.72 -17.31
N GLU A 55 11.38 2.57 -18.39
CA GLU A 55 10.85 2.65 -19.77
C GLU A 55 9.78 1.57 -20.01
N ASP A 56 10.01 0.34 -19.53
CA ASP A 56 9.01 -0.73 -19.60
C ASP A 56 7.76 -0.43 -18.80
N TRP A 57 7.89 0.11 -17.58
CA TRP A 57 6.75 0.47 -16.74
C TRP A 57 5.94 1.63 -17.33
N ALA A 58 6.61 2.64 -17.88
CA ALA A 58 5.93 3.74 -18.59
C ALA A 58 5.14 3.21 -19.78
N LYS A 59 5.77 2.38 -20.62
CA LYS A 59 5.11 1.76 -21.76
C LYS A 59 3.97 0.83 -21.35
N ALA A 60 4.11 0.09 -20.26
CA ALA A 60 3.07 -0.80 -19.74
C ALA A 60 1.80 -0.03 -19.34
N ALA A 61 1.96 1.15 -18.74
CA ALA A 61 0.83 2.02 -18.40
C ALA A 61 0.10 2.52 -19.67
N GLU A 62 0.84 2.96 -20.69
CA GLU A 62 0.28 3.33 -22.00
C GLU A 62 -0.47 2.16 -22.64
N ASP A 63 0.14 0.98 -22.73
CA ASP A 63 -0.43 -0.23 -23.34
C ASP A 63 -1.74 -0.68 -22.63
N ALA A 64 -1.81 -0.45 -21.31
CA ALA A 64 -2.97 -0.78 -20.49
C ALA A 64 -4.04 0.35 -20.47
N GLY A 65 -3.68 1.57 -20.80
CA GLY A 65 -4.53 2.75 -20.69
C GLY A 65 -4.81 3.12 -19.22
N VAL A 66 -3.78 2.99 -18.37
CA VAL A 66 -3.84 3.32 -16.93
C VAL A 66 -2.85 4.43 -16.56
N THR A 67 -3.10 5.09 -15.44
CA THR A 67 -2.24 6.12 -14.87
C THR A 67 -1.78 5.69 -13.48
N TYR A 68 -0.48 5.80 -13.22
CA TYR A 68 0.04 5.65 -11.86
C TYR A 68 -0.31 6.88 -11.04
N VAL A 69 -0.97 6.68 -9.91
CA VAL A 69 -1.39 7.78 -9.02
C VAL A 69 -0.79 7.69 -7.64
N PHE A 70 -0.31 6.52 -7.32
CA PHE A 70 0.35 6.16 -6.08
C PHE A 70 1.50 5.22 -6.36
N SER A 71 2.44 5.12 -5.42
CA SER A 71 3.40 4.03 -5.35
C SER A 71 3.60 3.59 -3.91
N HIS A 72 4.07 2.37 -3.73
CA HIS A 72 4.55 1.84 -2.46
C HIS A 72 6.04 1.53 -2.56
N ALA A 73 6.82 2.03 -1.61
CA ALA A 73 8.25 1.75 -1.54
C ALA A 73 8.50 0.32 -1.02
N PRO A 74 9.69 -0.26 -1.25
CA PRO A 74 10.03 -1.56 -0.67
C PRO A 74 9.85 -1.59 0.85
N CYS A 75 9.17 -2.63 1.37
CA CYS A 75 8.98 -2.87 2.80
C CYS A 75 10.30 -3.31 3.46
N MET A 76 11.29 -2.42 3.43
CA MET A 76 12.60 -2.62 4.05
C MET A 76 12.67 -1.90 5.39
N ASN A 77 13.40 -2.46 6.35
CA ASN A 77 13.59 -1.86 7.66
C ASN A 77 15.04 -1.38 7.82
N ALA A 78 15.24 -0.07 7.87
CA ALA A 78 16.55 0.56 7.99
C ALA A 78 17.25 0.30 9.33
N PHE A 79 16.52 -0.20 10.34
CA PHE A 79 17.05 -0.46 11.69
C PHE A 79 17.03 -1.96 12.06
N SER A 80 16.99 -2.85 11.05
CA SER A 80 17.03 -4.30 11.25
C SER A 80 18.42 -4.84 11.58
N GLY A 81 19.48 -4.07 11.30
CA GLY A 81 20.88 -4.49 11.44
C GLY A 81 21.83 -3.31 11.67
N ASP A 82 22.94 -3.29 10.95
CA ASP A 82 23.98 -2.27 11.09
C ASP A 82 23.82 -1.08 10.13
N GLN A 83 24.83 -0.21 10.06
CA GLN A 83 24.83 0.96 9.16
C GLN A 83 24.78 0.55 7.68
N THR A 84 25.28 -0.63 7.31
CA THR A 84 25.22 -1.13 5.93
C THR A 84 23.78 -1.42 5.53
N ASP A 85 22.98 -2.01 6.40
CA ASP A 85 21.54 -2.27 6.17
C ASP A 85 20.77 -0.97 6.05
N TYR A 86 21.11 0.04 6.89
CA TYR A 86 20.56 1.37 6.80
C TYR A 86 20.82 2.00 5.41
N ASP A 87 22.09 2.01 4.99
CA ASP A 87 22.51 2.63 3.72
C ASP A 87 21.89 1.92 2.50
N VAL A 88 21.74 0.60 2.55
CA VAL A 88 21.07 -0.19 1.51
C VAL A 88 19.59 0.17 1.44
N THR A 89 18.92 0.24 2.57
CA THR A 89 17.50 0.58 2.66
C THR A 89 17.23 2.00 2.14
N VAL A 90 17.99 2.99 2.63
CA VAL A 90 17.87 4.38 2.19
C VAL A 90 18.09 4.49 0.68
N ARG A 91 19.11 3.82 0.14
CA ARG A 91 19.39 3.83 -1.31
C ARG A 91 18.25 3.22 -2.12
N ALA A 92 17.69 2.09 -1.69
CA ALA A 92 16.59 1.43 -2.37
C ALA A 92 15.34 2.34 -2.40
N ILE A 93 14.99 2.95 -1.26
CA ILE A 93 13.83 3.84 -1.18
C ILE A 93 14.05 5.14 -1.96
N ARG A 94 15.24 5.75 -1.90
CA ARG A 94 15.58 6.89 -2.76
C ARG A 94 15.39 6.55 -4.24
N ARG A 95 15.82 5.37 -4.68
CA ARG A 95 15.61 4.90 -6.05
C ARG A 95 14.11 4.76 -6.40
N SER A 96 13.29 4.32 -5.45
CA SER A 96 11.83 4.27 -5.62
C SER A 96 11.22 5.66 -5.78
N ILE A 97 11.69 6.64 -5.01
CA ILE A 97 11.28 8.04 -5.12
C ILE A 97 11.71 8.63 -6.48
N GLU A 98 12.96 8.38 -6.92
CA GLU A 98 13.43 8.76 -8.26
C GLU A 98 12.58 8.13 -9.37
N SER A 99 12.18 6.85 -9.21
CA SER A 99 11.27 6.16 -10.14
C SER A 99 9.93 6.87 -10.23
N CYS A 100 9.38 7.29 -9.08
CA CYS A 100 8.14 8.07 -9.06
C CYS A 100 8.28 9.40 -9.83
N GLY A 101 9.36 10.14 -9.62
CA GLY A 101 9.61 11.37 -10.36
C GLY A 101 9.69 11.16 -11.88
N VAL A 102 10.40 10.12 -12.33
CA VAL A 102 10.52 9.77 -13.77
C VAL A 102 9.17 9.37 -14.36
N LEU A 103 8.36 8.60 -13.62
CA LEU A 103 7.04 8.11 -14.06
C LEU A 103 5.91 9.10 -13.78
N SER A 104 6.20 10.30 -13.26
CA SER A 104 5.22 11.32 -12.86
C SER A 104 4.20 10.82 -11.82
N ILE A 105 4.64 9.94 -10.93
CA ILE A 105 3.83 9.47 -9.79
C ILE A 105 3.96 10.49 -8.66
N PRO A 106 2.87 11.13 -8.24
CA PRO A 106 2.96 12.27 -7.31
C PRO A 106 3.31 11.86 -5.87
N ARG A 107 3.00 10.62 -5.47
CA ARG A 107 3.07 10.17 -4.07
C ARG A 107 3.60 8.76 -3.94
N ILE A 108 4.36 8.55 -2.86
CA ILE A 108 4.87 7.22 -2.51
C ILE A 108 4.70 6.96 -1.01
N VAL A 109 4.13 5.82 -0.67
CA VAL A 109 4.06 5.34 0.71
C VAL A 109 5.42 4.78 1.12
N VAL A 110 5.88 5.16 2.29
CA VAL A 110 7.13 4.70 2.90
C VAL A 110 6.86 4.33 4.35
N HIS A 111 7.10 3.07 4.70
CA HIS A 111 6.96 2.62 6.08
C HIS A 111 8.03 3.24 6.98
N ALA A 112 7.64 3.64 8.18
CA ALA A 112 8.60 3.99 9.20
C ALA A 112 9.39 2.74 9.61
N SER A 113 10.69 2.93 9.79
CA SER A 113 11.60 1.86 10.20
C SER A 113 11.65 1.73 11.72
N PHE A 114 11.89 0.54 12.23
CA PHE A 114 11.83 0.28 13.65
C PHE A 114 12.91 -0.70 14.15
N SER A 115 13.20 -0.62 15.44
CA SER A 115 13.90 -1.66 16.20
C SER A 115 13.07 -2.00 17.44
N PRO A 116 13.00 -3.28 17.84
CA PRO A 116 12.28 -3.68 19.05
C PRO A 116 12.84 -3.02 20.33
N ASP A 117 14.07 -2.52 20.28
CA ASP A 117 14.74 -1.85 21.41
C ASP A 117 14.44 -0.35 21.48
N PHE A 118 13.73 0.22 20.51
CA PHE A 118 13.43 1.64 20.51
C PHE A 118 12.37 2.00 21.54
N THR A 119 12.68 2.99 22.37
CA THR A 119 11.64 3.75 23.07
C THR A 119 10.83 4.59 22.07
N PRO A 120 9.59 5.02 22.37
CA PRO A 120 8.82 5.91 21.49
C PRO A 120 9.58 7.17 21.05
N ARG A 121 10.37 7.75 21.95
CA ARG A 121 11.23 8.90 21.63
C ARG A 121 12.32 8.54 20.62
N GLN A 122 13.03 7.43 20.84
CA GLN A 122 14.06 6.95 19.92
C GLN A 122 13.48 6.62 18.55
N PHE A 123 12.29 6.00 18.51
CA PHE A 123 11.58 5.74 17.25
C PHE A 123 11.37 7.06 16.47
N THR A 124 10.83 8.09 17.10
CA THR A 124 10.61 9.39 16.43
C THR A 124 11.92 10.03 15.99
N GLU A 125 12.95 10.08 16.85
CA GLU A 125 14.24 10.69 16.53
C GLU A 125 14.96 9.97 15.38
N GLN A 126 14.97 8.64 15.36
CA GLN A 126 15.61 7.86 14.29
C GLN A 126 14.86 7.96 12.97
N ASN A 127 13.54 7.95 13.01
CA ASN A 127 12.75 8.12 11.79
C ASN A 127 12.78 9.55 11.26
N ARG A 128 12.92 10.57 12.08
CA ARG A 128 13.21 11.95 11.60
C ARG A 128 14.49 11.99 10.77
N ARG A 129 15.54 11.29 11.21
CA ARG A 129 16.78 11.15 10.41
C ARG A 129 16.49 10.38 9.11
N PHE A 130 15.84 9.24 9.22
CA PHE A 130 15.54 8.36 8.09
C PHE A 130 14.71 9.08 7.01
N TYR A 131 13.59 9.71 7.39
CA TYR A 131 12.80 10.50 6.45
C TYR A 131 13.54 11.74 5.95
N GLY A 132 14.36 12.38 6.78
CA GLY A 132 15.23 13.47 6.36
C GLY A 132 16.17 13.08 5.22
N ASP A 133 16.78 11.90 5.31
CA ASP A 133 17.63 11.35 4.25
C ASP A 133 16.86 11.06 2.95
N LEU A 134 15.55 10.82 3.00
CA LEU A 134 14.69 10.56 1.84
C LEU A 134 14.12 11.84 1.23
N LEU A 135 13.76 12.79 2.06
CA LEU A 135 13.06 14.03 1.68
C LEU A 135 13.90 14.91 0.74
N GLU A 136 15.23 14.90 0.86
CA GLU A 136 16.12 15.56 -0.12
C GLU A 136 15.89 15.03 -1.55
N THR A 137 15.72 13.72 -1.69
CA THR A 137 15.41 13.09 -2.99
C THR A 137 13.98 13.42 -3.43
N ALA A 138 13.03 13.43 -2.49
CA ALA A 138 11.64 13.77 -2.74
C ALA A 138 11.49 15.21 -3.25
N GLU A 139 12.18 16.19 -2.64
CA GLU A 139 12.21 17.58 -3.11
C GLU A 139 12.73 17.69 -4.54
N LYS A 140 13.84 17.02 -4.83
CA LYS A 140 14.47 17.04 -6.16
C LYS A 140 13.56 16.52 -7.26
N HIS A 141 12.69 15.57 -6.93
CA HIS A 141 11.83 14.89 -7.89
C HIS A 141 10.36 15.34 -7.82
N GLY A 142 10.00 16.21 -6.88
CA GLY A 142 8.64 16.71 -6.70
C GLY A 142 7.66 15.63 -6.25
N VAL A 143 8.12 14.67 -5.42
CA VAL A 143 7.33 13.53 -4.95
C VAL A 143 6.99 13.69 -3.48
N GLU A 144 5.72 13.52 -3.11
CA GLU A 144 5.25 13.52 -1.73
C GLU A 144 5.49 12.15 -1.08
N LEU A 145 6.04 12.13 0.14
CA LEU A 145 6.18 10.91 0.94
C LEU A 145 4.99 10.77 1.87
N LEU A 146 4.47 9.57 2.02
CA LEU A 146 3.39 9.28 2.95
C LEU A 146 3.86 8.27 3.99
N ALA A 147 3.87 8.68 5.25
CA ALA A 147 4.02 7.75 6.36
C ALA A 147 2.70 7.00 6.56
N GLU A 148 2.77 5.71 6.80
CA GLU A 148 1.60 4.86 6.95
C GLU A 148 1.42 4.42 8.40
N ASN A 149 0.15 4.32 8.87
CA ASN A 149 -0.15 3.70 10.14
C ASN A 149 0.10 2.20 10.09
N MET A 150 0.67 1.68 11.16
CA MET A 150 1.01 0.28 11.32
C MET A 150 0.13 -0.39 12.39
N THR A 151 0.15 -1.71 12.42
CA THR A 151 -0.51 -2.45 13.51
C THR A 151 0.42 -2.61 14.72
N ASP A 152 -0.15 -2.64 15.92
CA ASP A 152 0.54 -3.00 17.17
C ASP A 152 0.36 -4.48 17.55
N ALA A 153 -0.29 -5.27 16.69
CA ALA A 153 -0.65 -6.66 16.99
C ALA A 153 0.57 -7.60 17.11
N ASN A 154 1.60 -7.38 16.29
CA ASN A 154 2.77 -8.27 16.20
C ASN A 154 4.11 -7.56 16.41
N THR A 155 4.14 -6.23 16.33
CA THR A 155 5.36 -5.41 16.50
C THR A 155 4.97 -4.10 17.17
N PHE A 156 5.83 -3.66 18.11
CA PHE A 156 5.65 -2.35 18.72
C PHE A 156 6.11 -1.27 17.73
N VAL A 157 5.19 -0.73 16.97
CA VAL A 157 5.42 0.47 16.16
C VAL A 157 4.48 1.57 16.67
N PRO A 158 4.97 2.72 17.13
CA PRO A 158 4.13 3.79 17.67
C PRO A 158 3.53 4.66 16.56
N LEU A 159 2.84 4.06 15.60
CA LEU A 159 2.08 4.69 14.52
C LEU A 159 0.74 3.96 14.31
N ALA A 160 0.14 3.43 15.37
CA ALA A 160 -1.05 2.61 15.24
C ALA A 160 -2.35 3.43 15.22
N THR A 161 -2.37 4.63 15.83
CA THR A 161 -3.54 5.52 15.87
C THR A 161 -3.37 6.73 14.99
N GLY A 162 -4.48 7.38 14.62
CA GLY A 162 -4.44 8.62 13.83
C GLY A 162 -3.69 9.74 14.53
N GLN A 163 -3.84 9.84 15.85
CA GLN A 163 -3.09 10.82 16.65
C GLN A 163 -1.57 10.53 16.59
N GLU A 164 -1.13 9.27 16.81
CA GLU A 164 0.28 8.90 16.74
C GLU A 164 0.88 9.21 15.36
N LEU A 165 0.13 8.91 14.29
CA LEU A 165 0.56 9.18 12.91
C LEU A 165 0.68 10.69 12.65
N ARG A 166 -0.32 11.48 13.07
CA ARG A 166 -0.27 12.95 12.96
C ARG A 166 0.91 13.55 13.72
N GLU A 167 1.08 13.16 14.98
CA GLU A 167 2.20 13.63 15.81
C GLU A 167 3.56 13.30 15.19
N PHE A 168 3.67 12.15 14.55
CA PHE A 168 4.87 11.75 13.81
C PHE A 168 5.13 12.64 12.60
N VAL A 169 4.14 12.86 11.73
CA VAL A 169 4.25 13.74 10.55
C VAL A 169 4.61 15.15 10.98
N ASP A 170 3.97 15.67 12.02
CA ASP A 170 4.26 17.01 12.58
C ASP A 170 5.67 17.08 13.19
N ALA A 171 6.15 15.99 13.82
CA ALA A 171 7.50 15.95 14.38
C ALA A 171 8.61 15.93 13.32
N VAL A 172 8.39 15.30 12.16
CA VAL A 172 9.29 15.43 11.00
C VAL A 172 9.21 16.83 10.42
N GLY A 173 8.00 17.40 10.29
CA GLY A 173 7.77 18.82 10.00
C GLY A 173 8.18 19.26 8.60
N HIS A 174 8.00 18.39 7.58
CA HIS A 174 8.38 18.69 6.21
C HIS A 174 7.13 18.82 5.30
N PRO A 175 7.06 19.80 4.38
CA PRO A 175 5.88 20.04 3.56
C PRO A 175 5.56 18.89 2.57
N LEU A 176 6.53 18.09 2.19
CA LEU A 176 6.35 16.92 1.33
C LEU A 176 6.10 15.62 2.11
N LEU A 177 5.88 15.67 3.43
CA LEU A 177 5.51 14.50 4.22
C LEU A 177 4.06 14.61 4.68
N GLY A 178 3.24 13.65 4.26
CA GLY A 178 1.88 13.45 4.70
C GLY A 178 1.64 12.07 5.30
N ALA A 179 0.39 11.72 5.47
CA ALA A 179 -0.07 10.47 6.04
C ALA A 179 -0.84 9.62 5.00
N CYS A 180 -0.56 8.33 4.97
CA CYS A 180 -1.43 7.31 4.41
C CYS A 180 -2.17 6.61 5.57
N TRP A 181 -3.48 6.50 5.49
CA TRP A 181 -4.26 5.74 6.46
C TRP A 181 -4.68 4.40 5.88
N ASP A 182 -4.13 3.32 6.44
CA ASP A 182 -4.57 1.95 6.16
C ASP A 182 -5.64 1.54 7.18
N ILE A 183 -6.87 1.34 6.67
CA ILE A 183 -8.02 0.95 7.50
C ILE A 183 -7.91 -0.49 8.01
N ALA A 184 -7.22 -1.35 7.26
CA ALA A 184 -7.02 -2.75 7.63
C ALA A 184 -5.97 -2.89 8.74
N HIS A 185 -4.85 -2.15 8.67
CA HIS A 185 -3.88 -2.06 9.76
C HIS A 185 -4.53 -1.53 11.05
N ALA A 186 -5.36 -0.51 10.94
CA ALA A 186 -6.12 0.02 12.08
C ALA A 186 -7.05 -1.02 12.69
N ASN A 187 -7.74 -1.84 11.87
CA ASN A 187 -8.62 -2.90 12.37
C ASN A 187 -7.84 -4.09 13.00
N LEU A 188 -6.55 -4.22 12.75
CA LEU A 188 -5.68 -5.18 13.44
C LEU A 188 -5.09 -4.61 14.72
N SER A 189 -4.95 -3.28 14.81
CA SER A 189 -4.37 -2.61 15.97
C SER A 189 -5.32 -2.61 17.18
N THR A 190 -4.82 -3.01 18.33
CA THR A 190 -5.57 -2.93 19.59
C THR A 190 -5.89 -1.49 19.98
N LYS A 191 -4.92 -0.58 19.78
CA LYS A 191 -5.10 0.85 20.09
C LYS A 191 -6.10 1.50 19.14
N ALA A 192 -5.92 1.32 17.82
CA ALA A 192 -6.80 1.94 16.83
C ALA A 192 -8.24 1.42 16.96
N LYS A 193 -8.45 0.11 17.19
CA LYS A 193 -9.79 -0.44 17.48
C LYS A 193 -10.46 0.20 18.69
N ALA A 194 -9.70 0.47 19.74
CA ALA A 194 -10.25 1.13 20.93
C ALA A 194 -10.69 2.58 20.68
N HIS A 195 -10.09 3.25 19.69
CA HIS A 195 -10.45 4.62 19.27
C HIS A 195 -11.57 4.65 18.22
N GLY A 196 -11.68 3.62 17.36
CA GLY A 196 -12.56 3.56 16.19
C GLY A 196 -11.94 4.23 14.95
N GLN A 197 -12.35 3.78 13.76
CA GLN A 197 -11.87 4.30 12.47
C GLN A 197 -12.21 5.79 12.32
N TYR A 198 -13.43 6.17 12.67
CA TYR A 198 -13.90 7.55 12.55
C TYR A 198 -12.97 8.52 13.28
N ARG A 199 -12.68 8.22 14.57
CA ARG A 199 -11.83 9.10 15.37
C ARG A 199 -10.39 9.11 14.84
N CYS A 200 -9.84 7.95 14.50
CA CYS A 200 -8.46 7.87 14.00
C CYS A 200 -8.28 8.70 12.72
N ILE A 201 -9.18 8.57 11.74
CA ILE A 201 -9.12 9.37 10.49
C ILE A 201 -9.26 10.86 10.78
N ARG A 202 -10.16 11.25 11.70
CA ARG A 202 -10.33 12.63 12.14
C ARG A 202 -9.09 13.19 12.82
N ASP A 203 -8.40 12.38 13.60
CA ASP A 203 -7.15 12.77 14.29
C ASP A 203 -6.00 12.99 13.29
N VAL A 204 -5.92 12.21 12.19
CA VAL A 204 -5.00 12.48 11.07
C VAL A 204 -5.32 13.83 10.41
N GLY A 205 -6.61 14.11 10.17
CA GLY A 205 -7.12 15.39 9.68
C GLY A 205 -6.49 15.84 8.35
N ASP A 206 -6.00 17.07 8.29
CA ASP A 206 -5.40 17.69 7.10
C ASP A 206 -4.06 17.09 6.63
N LYS A 207 -3.48 16.18 7.42
CA LYS A 207 -2.29 15.41 7.01
C LYS A 207 -2.63 14.20 6.16
N LEU A 208 -3.91 13.82 6.06
CA LEU A 208 -4.36 12.68 5.27
C LEU A 208 -4.21 12.95 3.77
N MET A 209 -3.27 12.28 3.14
CA MET A 209 -2.96 12.45 1.72
C MET A 209 -3.12 11.16 0.92
N GLY A 210 -3.28 10.03 1.59
CA GLY A 210 -3.46 8.72 0.97
C GLY A 210 -4.27 7.75 1.82
N LEU A 211 -4.78 6.70 1.16
CA LEU A 211 -5.54 5.64 1.78
C LEU A 211 -5.05 4.28 1.28
N HIS A 212 -5.03 3.30 2.17
CA HIS A 212 -5.05 1.89 1.82
C HIS A 212 -6.37 1.27 2.30
N ILE A 213 -7.11 0.74 1.35
CA ILE A 213 -8.45 0.19 1.57
C ILE A 213 -8.41 -1.32 1.38
N ALA A 214 -8.54 -2.03 2.47
CA ALA A 214 -8.75 -3.46 2.52
C ALA A 214 -9.66 -3.80 3.68
N ASP A 215 -10.11 -5.05 3.77
CA ASP A 215 -10.91 -5.55 4.89
C ASP A 215 -10.22 -6.74 5.55
N ASN A 216 -10.52 -7.01 6.81
CA ASN A 216 -10.04 -8.17 7.56
C ASN A 216 -10.96 -8.52 8.73
N PHE A 217 -10.68 -9.64 9.39
CA PHE A 217 -11.49 -10.14 10.51
C PHE A 217 -11.06 -9.60 11.88
N GLY A 218 -10.01 -8.77 11.95
CA GLY A 218 -9.49 -8.24 13.22
C GLY A 218 -8.85 -9.29 14.12
N ASP A 219 -8.46 -10.43 13.59
CA ASP A 219 -7.93 -11.62 14.27
C ASP A 219 -6.39 -11.66 14.35
N GLY A 220 -5.73 -10.60 13.95
CA GLY A 220 -4.26 -10.47 13.93
C GLY A 220 -3.60 -10.94 12.64
N ALA A 221 -4.34 -11.47 11.69
CA ALA A 221 -3.83 -11.83 10.38
C ALA A 221 -4.07 -10.71 9.35
N HIS A 222 -3.04 -10.38 8.58
CA HIS A 222 -3.12 -9.40 7.49
C HIS A 222 -3.89 -9.98 6.30
N HIS A 223 -5.21 -9.86 6.36
CA HIS A 223 -6.10 -10.25 5.28
C HIS A 223 -6.34 -9.04 4.38
N HIS A 224 -5.55 -8.82 3.37
CA HIS A 224 -5.83 -7.78 2.37
C HIS A 224 -7.01 -8.21 1.48
N SER A 225 -8.19 -8.31 2.11
CA SER A 225 -9.44 -8.71 1.46
C SER A 225 -10.16 -7.49 0.90
N TRP A 226 -11.08 -7.71 -0.02
CA TRP A 226 -11.93 -6.63 -0.51
C TRP A 226 -13.01 -6.21 0.52
N PRO A 227 -13.56 -4.99 0.37
CA PRO A 227 -14.60 -4.49 1.26
C PRO A 227 -15.78 -5.47 1.41
N PHE A 228 -16.31 -5.55 2.62
CA PHE A 228 -17.41 -6.44 3.03
C PHE A 228 -17.05 -7.92 3.15
N ALA A 229 -15.78 -8.30 2.96
CA ALA A 229 -15.33 -9.67 3.22
C ALA A 229 -14.89 -9.89 4.68
N GLY A 230 -14.74 -8.81 5.45
CA GLY A 230 -14.33 -8.82 6.86
C GLY A 230 -15.36 -8.15 7.78
N ILE A 231 -14.86 -7.37 8.74
CA ILE A 231 -15.68 -6.76 9.79
C ILE A 231 -15.55 -5.22 9.88
N ILE A 232 -14.79 -4.59 8.98
CA ILE A 232 -14.61 -3.13 9.02
C ILE A 232 -15.95 -2.45 8.70
N ASN A 233 -16.31 -1.47 9.52
CA ASN A 233 -17.49 -0.64 9.27
C ASN A 233 -17.13 0.47 8.26
N PHE A 234 -17.53 0.28 7.00
CA PHE A 234 -17.27 1.25 5.93
C PHE A 234 -18.08 2.53 6.07
N ASP A 235 -19.24 2.53 6.73
CA ASP A 235 -20.00 3.77 7.00
C ASP A 235 -19.19 4.70 7.93
N GLU A 236 -18.53 4.12 8.95
CA GLU A 236 -17.65 4.86 9.85
C GLU A 236 -16.46 5.49 9.11
N VAL A 237 -15.82 4.73 8.23
CA VAL A 237 -14.70 5.20 7.39
C VAL A 237 -15.15 6.32 6.47
N MET A 238 -16.23 6.11 5.72
CA MET A 238 -16.72 7.07 4.74
C MET A 238 -17.14 8.39 5.38
N GLN A 239 -17.85 8.33 6.51
CA GLN A 239 -18.24 9.56 7.23
C GLN A 239 -17.01 10.34 7.70
N ALA A 240 -15.99 9.65 8.21
CA ALA A 240 -14.76 10.30 8.63
C ALA A 240 -14.01 10.97 7.46
N LEU A 241 -13.93 10.31 6.31
CA LEU A 241 -13.28 10.85 5.10
C LEU A 241 -14.00 12.12 4.59
N LEU A 242 -15.33 12.13 4.59
CA LEU A 242 -16.12 13.32 4.24
C LEU A 242 -15.89 14.46 5.23
N ASP A 243 -15.86 14.16 6.52
CA ASP A 243 -15.70 15.16 7.58
C ASP A 243 -14.30 15.78 7.63
N VAL A 244 -13.26 15.10 7.13
CA VAL A 244 -11.92 15.68 6.96
C VAL A 244 -11.72 16.32 5.58
N GLY A 245 -12.72 16.21 4.68
CA GLY A 245 -12.64 16.77 3.33
C GLY A 245 -11.65 16.02 2.42
N TYR A 246 -11.51 14.70 2.58
CA TYR A 246 -10.62 13.93 1.73
C TYR A 246 -11.19 13.77 0.31
N GLU A 247 -10.47 14.23 -0.69
CA GLU A 247 -10.85 14.19 -2.11
C GLU A 247 -9.90 13.32 -2.97
N GLY A 248 -8.96 12.63 -2.34
CA GLY A 248 -7.96 11.81 -3.02
C GLY A 248 -8.50 10.50 -3.61
N TYR A 249 -7.63 9.54 -3.78
CA TYR A 249 -7.98 8.22 -4.31
C TYR A 249 -8.44 7.29 -3.20
N PHE A 250 -9.57 6.62 -3.42
CA PHE A 250 -9.98 5.45 -2.64
C PHE A 250 -9.18 4.26 -3.18
N ASN A 251 -7.96 4.12 -2.64
CA ASN A 251 -6.95 3.22 -3.17
C ASN A 251 -7.03 1.85 -2.51
N PHE A 252 -7.39 0.83 -3.28
CA PHE A 252 -7.45 -0.54 -2.78
C PHE A 252 -6.06 -1.16 -2.63
N GLU A 253 -5.85 -1.80 -1.50
CA GLU A 253 -4.78 -2.74 -1.23
C GLU A 253 -5.39 -4.09 -0.83
N ALA A 254 -6.24 -4.62 -1.72
CA ALA A 254 -7.11 -5.76 -1.48
C ALA A 254 -6.75 -7.00 -2.32
N SER A 255 -5.46 -7.18 -2.58
CA SER A 255 -4.93 -8.14 -3.55
C SER A 255 -5.11 -9.62 -3.17
N TYR A 256 -5.43 -9.94 -1.89
CA TYR A 256 -5.48 -11.34 -1.41
C TYR A 256 -6.74 -12.10 -1.83
N THR A 257 -7.73 -11.41 -2.38
CA THR A 257 -8.91 -12.10 -2.91
C THR A 257 -8.57 -12.92 -4.16
N LEU A 258 -8.87 -14.20 -4.13
CA LEU A 258 -8.55 -15.17 -5.19
C LEU A 258 -7.03 -15.18 -5.54
N LEU A 259 -6.17 -15.02 -4.56
CA LEU A 259 -4.73 -15.18 -4.74
C LEU A 259 -4.31 -16.65 -4.87
N HIS A 260 -3.04 -16.80 -5.24
CA HIS A 260 -2.33 -18.07 -5.27
C HIS A 260 -2.48 -18.84 -3.94
N HIS A 261 -2.59 -20.18 -4.03
CA HIS A 261 -2.84 -21.04 -2.87
C HIS A 261 -1.79 -20.94 -1.76
N GLU A 262 -0.59 -20.46 -2.05
CA GLU A 262 0.48 -20.30 -1.06
C GLU A 262 0.31 -19.08 -0.17
N ASN A 263 -0.53 -18.12 -0.56
CA ASN A 263 -0.70 -16.88 0.17
C ASN A 263 -1.66 -17.02 1.36
N LEU A 264 -1.23 -16.56 2.52
CA LEU A 264 -2.10 -16.41 3.69
C LEU A 264 -3.15 -15.31 3.42
N PRO A 265 -4.30 -15.36 4.07
CA PRO A 265 -4.77 -16.41 4.99
C PRO A 265 -5.47 -17.58 4.28
N TYR A 266 -5.72 -17.45 3.00
CA TYR A 266 -6.56 -18.37 2.22
C TYR A 266 -5.76 -19.50 1.59
N ARG A 267 -4.81 -20.06 2.34
CA ARG A 267 -4.06 -21.23 1.86
C ARG A 267 -4.99 -22.36 1.52
N ARG A 268 -5.14 -22.63 0.23
CA ARG A 268 -5.76 -23.86 -0.25
C ARG A 268 -4.72 -24.96 -0.21
N GLN A 269 -5.02 -26.05 0.49
CA GLN A 269 -4.10 -27.17 0.60
C GLN A 269 -4.27 -28.14 -0.59
N PRO A 270 -3.17 -28.67 -1.14
CA PRO A 270 -3.27 -29.73 -2.11
C PRO A 270 -3.91 -30.96 -1.46
N TRP A 271 -4.79 -31.63 -2.19
CA TRP A 271 -5.40 -32.87 -1.76
C TRP A 271 -4.61 -34.08 -2.31
N VAL A 272 -4.38 -35.10 -1.49
CA VAL A 272 -3.74 -36.33 -1.91
C VAL A 272 -4.82 -37.44 -2.08
N HIS A 273 -4.97 -37.91 -3.30
CA HIS A 273 -5.89 -38.97 -3.65
C HIS A 273 -5.14 -40.12 -4.32
N GLU A 274 -5.25 -41.32 -3.77
CA GLU A 274 -4.57 -42.55 -4.28
C GLU A 274 -3.06 -42.33 -4.53
N GLY A 275 -2.37 -41.65 -3.60
CA GLY A 275 -0.95 -41.35 -3.70
C GLY A 275 -0.56 -40.25 -4.71
N LYS A 276 -1.54 -39.60 -5.35
CA LYS A 276 -1.31 -38.48 -6.29
C LYS A 276 -1.79 -37.15 -5.69
N THR A 277 -0.96 -36.13 -5.80
CA THR A 277 -1.35 -34.79 -5.42
C THR A 277 -2.28 -34.16 -6.46
N VAL A 278 -3.45 -33.71 -6.01
CA VAL A 278 -4.46 -33.04 -6.85
C VAL A 278 -4.40 -31.53 -6.57
N THR A 279 -4.14 -30.75 -7.62
CA THR A 279 -3.88 -29.29 -7.53
C THR A 279 -4.78 -28.45 -8.43
N ARG A 280 -5.77 -29.05 -9.11
CA ARG A 280 -6.54 -28.42 -10.20
C ARG A 280 -7.26 -27.10 -9.83
N LEU A 281 -7.59 -26.92 -8.56
CA LEU A 281 -8.33 -25.75 -8.06
C LEU A 281 -7.50 -24.89 -7.09
N LEU A 282 -6.19 -25.12 -7.01
CA LEU A 282 -5.34 -24.34 -6.12
C LEU A 282 -5.22 -22.89 -6.59
N ASP A 283 -5.03 -22.70 -7.90
CA ASP A 283 -4.85 -21.37 -8.48
C ASP A 283 -6.03 -21.01 -9.38
N PRO A 284 -6.72 -19.91 -9.12
CA PRO A 284 -7.75 -19.40 -10.02
C PRO A 284 -7.13 -18.97 -11.35
N SER A 285 -7.90 -19.05 -12.44
CA SER A 285 -7.45 -18.55 -13.73
C SER A 285 -7.31 -17.03 -13.73
N LEU A 286 -6.44 -16.48 -14.59
CA LEU A 286 -6.30 -15.04 -14.80
C LEU A 286 -7.67 -14.39 -15.10
N GLU A 287 -8.47 -15.00 -15.98
CA GLU A 287 -9.80 -14.47 -16.31
C GLU A 287 -10.70 -14.35 -15.07
N LEU A 288 -10.71 -15.36 -14.20
CA LEU A 288 -11.48 -15.31 -12.96
C LEU A 288 -10.96 -14.23 -12.02
N LYS A 289 -9.65 -14.07 -11.91
CA LYS A 289 -9.03 -13.00 -11.09
C LYS A 289 -9.37 -11.62 -11.65
N GLN A 290 -9.32 -11.40 -12.97
CA GLN A 290 -9.72 -10.13 -13.58
C GLN A 290 -11.20 -9.79 -13.34
N LYS A 291 -12.10 -10.79 -13.36
CA LYS A 291 -13.50 -10.60 -12.95
C LYS A 291 -13.64 -10.22 -11.48
N ALA A 292 -12.81 -10.79 -10.61
CA ALA A 292 -12.79 -10.39 -9.20
C ALA A 292 -12.29 -8.94 -9.01
N VAL A 293 -11.26 -8.53 -9.76
CA VAL A 293 -10.77 -7.14 -9.76
C VAL A 293 -11.84 -6.19 -10.31
N ALA A 294 -12.61 -6.60 -11.33
CA ALA A 294 -13.75 -5.80 -11.82
C ALA A 294 -14.86 -5.67 -10.75
N LEU A 295 -15.16 -6.75 -10.03
CA LEU A 295 -16.13 -6.70 -8.92
C LEU A 295 -15.61 -5.81 -7.76
N LEU A 296 -14.31 -5.80 -7.49
CA LEU A 296 -13.71 -4.87 -6.52
C LEU A 296 -13.96 -3.41 -6.92
N TYR A 297 -13.80 -3.08 -8.22
CA TYR A 297 -14.13 -1.75 -8.74
C TYR A 297 -15.61 -1.42 -8.52
N ASP A 298 -16.51 -2.33 -8.90
CA ASP A 298 -17.96 -2.12 -8.75
C ASP A 298 -18.34 -1.95 -7.27
N THR A 299 -17.68 -2.69 -6.36
CA THR A 299 -17.86 -2.56 -4.91
C THR A 299 -17.43 -1.17 -4.42
N GLY A 300 -16.25 -0.70 -4.84
CA GLY A 300 -15.78 0.64 -4.49
C GLY A 300 -16.66 1.73 -5.06
N LYS A 301 -17.10 1.59 -6.32
CA LYS A 301 -18.05 2.50 -6.94
C LYS A 301 -19.35 2.59 -6.15
N TYR A 302 -19.92 1.44 -5.76
CA TYR A 302 -21.12 1.38 -4.92
C TYR A 302 -20.93 2.14 -3.58
N VAL A 303 -19.78 1.94 -2.91
CA VAL A 303 -19.47 2.65 -1.66
C VAL A 303 -19.44 4.16 -1.89
N LEU A 304 -18.68 4.64 -2.88
CA LEU A 304 -18.51 6.08 -3.14
C LEU A 304 -19.79 6.73 -3.67
N GLU A 305 -20.59 6.05 -4.51
CA GLU A 305 -21.88 6.54 -5.00
C GLU A 305 -22.90 6.66 -3.86
N THR A 306 -22.90 5.70 -2.91
CA THR A 306 -23.78 5.74 -1.73
C THR A 306 -23.55 7.00 -0.91
N TYR A 307 -22.31 7.50 -0.87
CA TYR A 307 -21.92 8.73 -0.16
C TYR A 307 -21.83 9.97 -1.07
N ASN A 308 -22.30 9.88 -2.33
CA ASN A 308 -22.30 10.98 -3.31
C ASN A 308 -20.93 11.62 -3.54
N CYS A 309 -19.84 10.83 -3.50
CA CYS A 309 -18.48 11.31 -3.64
C CYS A 309 -17.65 10.55 -4.71
N PHE A 310 -18.31 9.76 -5.57
CA PHE A 310 -17.66 9.08 -6.70
C PHE A 310 -17.33 10.05 -7.82
N GLU A 311 -16.12 9.93 -8.36
CA GLU A 311 -15.60 10.59 -9.55
C GLU A 311 -15.03 9.54 -10.52
N GLU A 312 -15.28 9.69 -11.84
CA GLU A 312 -14.71 8.78 -12.86
C GLU A 312 -13.20 8.96 -13.08
#